data_5ebc4b16d7fd0f43e86a27434e3d23ae
#
_entry.id   5ebc4b16d7fd0f43e86a27434e3d23ae
#
_cell.length_a   1.000
_cell.length_b   1.000
_cell.length_c   1.000
_cell.angle_alpha   90.00
_cell.angle_beta   90.00
_cell.angle_gamma   90.00
#
_symmetry.space_group_name_H-M   'P 1'
#
loop_
_entity.id
_entity.type
_entity.pdbx_description
1 polymer ?
#
loop_
_entity_poly.entity_id
_entity_poly.type
_entity_poly.pdbx_seq_one_letter_code
_entity_poly.pdbx_strand_id
1 'polypeptide(L)'
;MTKIRQKKQNPEEWFNSVVVNGLSFLHSSVERLETSPKFAIIDLYTAIELFFKARLMKEHWALILTKPDNAHKSKFESGDFHSVYLDQAVKRLVNICDEKFNRAAIDNFTALSEHRNQLVHFAHTDFVGDGGDVVIEHWASWYYLHELLTKQWCLYFEEYTEKFEELQEKVTRNIGYLKAKHEVLKPKIDIERKKGNEILDCPSCKLESALVTKSYNWGHDIECLVCDVKRLKLKDIRTEIECYSCKGSMEYFMLSDEFCPHCSAEITPEYALEQYKKIYEHEDPECLVEDGCDYIAYCHSCGDKSPSVVNVDGLWVCVYCEDRGWTVINCGNCGSFVTGDMQQIEHFACHRCEDEVRESMLSEIH
;
A
#
# COMPACT_ATOMS: atom_id res chain seq x y z
N MET A 1 -26.86 22.34 -35.31
CA MET A 1 -26.22 21.49 -34.27
C MET A 1 -27.23 21.23 -33.19
N THR A 2 -27.70 20.01 -33.06
CA THR A 2 -28.66 19.60 -32.03
C THR A 2 -27.93 19.59 -30.68
N LYS A 3 -28.26 20.53 -29.79
CA LYS A 3 -27.75 20.49 -28.42
C LYS A 3 -28.14 19.14 -27.79
N ILE A 4 -27.15 18.34 -27.42
CA ILE A 4 -27.38 17.13 -26.61
C ILE A 4 -28.02 17.63 -25.32
N ARG A 5 -29.31 17.34 -25.13
CA ARG A 5 -30.03 17.67 -23.90
C ARG A 5 -29.51 16.73 -22.81
N GLN A 6 -28.67 17.20 -21.94
CA GLN A 6 -28.31 16.48 -20.71
C GLN A 6 -29.59 16.35 -19.84
N LYS A 7 -29.72 15.18 -19.20
CA LYS A 7 -30.79 14.97 -18.20
C LYS A 7 -30.55 15.96 -17.06
N LYS A 8 -31.63 16.66 -16.64
CA LYS A 8 -31.56 17.53 -15.47
C LYS A 8 -31.21 16.71 -14.25
N GLN A 9 -30.22 17.18 -13.49
CA GLN A 9 -29.74 16.58 -12.27
C GLN A 9 -29.81 17.61 -11.13
N ASN A 10 -30.20 17.15 -9.94
CA ASN A 10 -30.12 17.98 -8.74
C ASN A 10 -28.64 18.08 -8.27
N PRO A 11 -28.32 18.93 -7.29
CA PRO A 11 -26.93 19.11 -6.84
C PRO A 11 -26.26 17.82 -6.33
N GLU A 12 -26.99 16.93 -5.67
CA GLU A 12 -26.45 15.67 -5.18
C GLU A 12 -26.19 14.66 -6.32
N GLU A 13 -27.10 14.58 -7.27
CA GLU A 13 -26.88 13.75 -8.49
C GLU A 13 -25.67 14.27 -9.28
N TRP A 14 -25.49 15.58 -9.37
CA TRP A 14 -24.31 16.17 -9.98
C TRP A 14 -23.03 15.85 -9.20
N PHE A 15 -23.06 15.95 -7.87
CA PHE A 15 -21.92 15.58 -7.03
C PHE A 15 -21.48 14.13 -7.31
N ASN A 16 -22.43 13.19 -7.25
CA ASN A 16 -22.14 11.77 -7.51
C ASN A 16 -21.58 11.55 -8.92
N SER A 17 -22.16 12.22 -9.93
CA SER A 17 -21.67 12.15 -11.31
C SER A 17 -20.24 12.69 -11.45
N VAL A 18 -19.91 13.78 -10.76
CA VAL A 18 -18.56 14.38 -10.77
C VAL A 18 -17.56 13.44 -10.07
N VAL A 19 -17.94 12.85 -8.95
CA VAL A 19 -17.06 11.88 -8.23
C VAL A 19 -16.82 10.64 -9.05
N VAL A 20 -17.85 10.04 -9.64
CA VAL A 20 -17.70 8.86 -10.50
C VAL A 20 -16.84 9.17 -11.72
N ASN A 21 -17.01 10.33 -12.33
CA ASN A 21 -16.16 10.77 -13.44
C ASN A 21 -14.70 10.98 -12.98
N GLY A 22 -14.49 11.59 -11.81
CA GLY A 22 -13.18 11.75 -11.20
C GLY A 22 -12.49 10.41 -10.96
N LEU A 23 -13.21 9.42 -10.41
CA LEU A 23 -12.71 8.05 -10.23
C LEU A 23 -12.32 7.38 -11.55
N SER A 24 -13.11 7.58 -12.61
CA SER A 24 -12.79 7.03 -13.95
C SER A 24 -11.48 7.60 -14.49
N PHE A 25 -11.26 8.92 -14.40
CA PHE A 25 -10.01 9.55 -14.78
C PHE A 25 -8.84 9.10 -13.89
N LEU A 26 -9.08 8.97 -12.60
CA LEU A 26 -8.08 8.52 -11.65
C LEU A 26 -7.60 7.10 -11.96
N HIS A 27 -8.53 6.18 -12.23
CA HIS A 27 -8.23 4.81 -12.65
C HIS A 27 -7.45 4.80 -13.98
N SER A 28 -7.92 5.55 -14.97
CA SER A 28 -7.25 5.67 -16.28
C SER A 28 -5.82 6.20 -16.16
N SER A 29 -5.57 7.14 -15.22
CA SER A 29 -4.24 7.71 -15.04
C SER A 29 -3.23 6.69 -14.53
N VAL A 30 -3.65 5.77 -13.65
CA VAL A 30 -2.78 4.69 -13.15
C VAL A 30 -2.49 3.67 -14.23
N GLU A 31 -3.51 3.22 -14.95
CA GLU A 31 -3.35 2.17 -15.98
C GLU A 31 -2.49 2.63 -17.16
N ARG A 32 -2.55 3.91 -17.50
CA ARG A 32 -1.85 4.46 -18.67
C ARG A 32 -0.46 4.98 -18.39
N LEU A 33 -0.04 5.09 -17.14
CA LEU A 33 1.22 5.78 -16.82
C LEU A 33 2.44 5.16 -17.50
N GLU A 34 2.52 3.84 -17.56
CA GLU A 34 3.63 3.12 -18.17
C GLU A 34 3.56 3.11 -19.71
N THR A 35 2.34 3.03 -20.27
CA THR A 35 2.15 2.88 -21.73
C THR A 35 1.94 4.20 -22.46
N SER A 36 1.37 5.19 -21.79
CA SER A 36 0.97 6.46 -22.38
C SER A 36 1.03 7.61 -21.35
N PRO A 37 2.22 7.96 -20.83
CA PRO A 37 2.39 8.91 -19.72
C PRO A 37 1.73 10.28 -19.98
N LYS A 38 1.72 10.76 -21.23
CA LYS A 38 1.05 12.00 -21.61
C LYS A 38 -0.43 12.00 -21.25
N PHE A 39 -1.12 10.92 -21.56
CA PHE A 39 -2.55 10.80 -21.25
C PHE A 39 -2.78 10.58 -19.77
N ALA A 40 -1.90 9.83 -19.08
CA ALA A 40 -1.97 9.64 -17.65
C ALA A 40 -1.93 10.95 -16.87
N ILE A 41 -1.10 11.91 -17.28
CA ILE A 41 -1.00 13.23 -16.66
C ILE A 41 -2.27 14.04 -16.89
N ILE A 42 -2.83 14.02 -18.09
CA ILE A 42 -4.08 14.72 -18.41
C ILE A 42 -5.21 14.12 -17.55
N ASP A 43 -5.26 12.81 -17.45
CA ASP A 43 -6.28 12.09 -16.69
C ASP A 43 -6.16 12.41 -15.19
N LEU A 44 -4.95 12.35 -14.61
CA LEU A 44 -4.74 12.67 -13.19
C LEU A 44 -5.11 14.14 -12.88
N TYR A 45 -4.64 15.08 -13.68
CA TYR A 45 -5.00 16.48 -13.50
C TYR A 45 -6.53 16.70 -13.56
N THR A 46 -7.19 16.05 -14.51
CA THR A 46 -8.65 16.11 -14.64
C THR A 46 -9.35 15.53 -13.40
N ALA A 47 -8.86 14.41 -12.89
CA ALA A 47 -9.38 13.82 -11.65
C ALA A 47 -9.23 14.80 -10.46
N ILE A 48 -8.04 15.39 -10.27
CA ILE A 48 -7.78 16.37 -9.21
C ILE A 48 -8.78 17.52 -9.30
N GLU A 49 -8.92 18.14 -10.48
CA GLU A 49 -9.85 19.24 -10.69
C GLU A 49 -11.31 18.86 -10.35
N LEU A 50 -11.74 17.65 -10.73
CA LEU A 50 -13.08 17.15 -10.44
C LEU A 50 -13.31 16.92 -8.94
N PHE A 51 -12.34 16.35 -8.21
CA PHE A 51 -12.48 16.14 -6.76
C PHE A 51 -12.49 17.45 -5.98
N PHE A 52 -11.71 18.44 -6.37
CA PHE A 52 -11.77 19.79 -5.79
C PHE A 52 -13.13 20.45 -6.02
N LYS A 53 -13.71 20.28 -7.22
CA LYS A 53 -15.08 20.76 -7.51
C LYS A 53 -16.11 19.97 -6.70
N ALA A 54 -16.00 18.66 -6.59
CA ALA A 54 -16.89 17.85 -5.77
C ALA A 54 -16.85 18.29 -4.30
N ARG A 55 -15.66 18.56 -3.76
CA ARG A 55 -15.53 19.10 -2.39
C ARG A 55 -16.23 20.46 -2.21
N LEU A 56 -16.10 21.37 -3.16
CA LEU A 56 -16.85 22.65 -3.16
C LEU A 56 -18.36 22.44 -3.22
N MET A 57 -18.84 21.45 -3.98
CA MET A 57 -20.26 21.15 -4.09
C MET A 57 -20.88 20.69 -2.76
N LYS A 58 -20.11 20.06 -1.88
CA LYS A 58 -20.57 19.69 -0.53
C LYS A 58 -20.81 20.91 0.37
N GLU A 59 -20.18 22.02 0.09
CA GLU A 59 -20.56 23.30 0.74
C GLU A 59 -21.77 23.92 0.06
N HIS A 60 -21.65 24.22 -1.22
CA HIS A 60 -22.76 24.73 -2.02
C HIS A 60 -22.45 24.62 -3.52
N TRP A 61 -23.42 24.15 -4.31
CA TRP A 61 -23.27 23.97 -5.75
C TRP A 61 -22.85 25.24 -6.52
N ALA A 62 -23.26 26.44 -6.05
CA ALA A 62 -22.89 27.70 -6.71
C ALA A 62 -21.39 27.99 -6.63
N LEU A 63 -20.66 27.40 -5.66
CA LEU A 63 -19.22 27.60 -5.49
C LEU A 63 -18.39 27.01 -6.62
N ILE A 64 -18.94 26.11 -7.43
CA ILE A 64 -18.21 25.62 -8.61
C ILE A 64 -18.41 26.48 -9.86
N LEU A 65 -19.30 27.47 -9.83
CA LEU A 65 -19.51 28.37 -10.97
C LEU A 65 -18.41 29.41 -11.05
N THR A 66 -17.97 29.78 -12.27
CA THR A 66 -16.98 30.84 -12.45
C THR A 66 -17.44 32.16 -11.88
N LYS A 67 -18.74 32.45 -11.96
CA LYS A 67 -19.41 33.69 -11.43
C LYS A 67 -20.56 33.27 -10.52
N PRO A 68 -20.34 33.09 -9.21
CA PRO A 68 -21.38 32.66 -8.28
C PRO A 68 -22.53 33.69 -8.14
N ASP A 69 -22.23 34.97 -8.28
CA ASP A 69 -23.25 36.05 -8.22
C ASP A 69 -24.30 35.94 -9.32
N ASN A 70 -23.98 35.24 -10.41
CA ASN A 70 -24.88 35.00 -11.53
C ASN A 70 -25.41 33.53 -11.53
N ALA A 71 -25.50 32.90 -10.36
CA ALA A 71 -25.92 31.53 -10.23
C ALA A 71 -27.44 31.39 -10.50
N HIS A 72 -27.78 30.53 -11.44
CA HIS A 72 -29.17 30.13 -11.72
C HIS A 72 -29.32 28.62 -11.55
N LYS A 73 -30.12 28.16 -10.59
CA LYS A 73 -30.32 26.74 -10.28
C LYS A 73 -30.76 25.93 -11.50
N SER A 74 -31.68 26.46 -12.31
CA SER A 74 -32.15 25.76 -13.51
C SER A 74 -31.07 25.58 -14.60
N LYS A 75 -30.11 26.49 -14.71
CA LYS A 75 -28.94 26.35 -15.59
C LYS A 75 -27.96 25.34 -15.06
N PHE A 76 -27.72 25.36 -13.74
CA PHE A 76 -26.89 24.37 -13.08
C PHE A 76 -27.46 22.96 -13.28
N GLU A 77 -28.76 22.74 -12.98
CA GLU A 77 -29.45 21.47 -13.18
C GLU A 77 -29.38 20.96 -14.63
N SER A 78 -29.36 21.85 -15.60
CA SER A 78 -29.26 21.49 -17.02
C SER A 78 -27.82 21.35 -17.54
N GLY A 79 -26.80 21.59 -16.69
CA GLY A 79 -25.39 21.57 -17.10
C GLY A 79 -24.96 22.79 -17.98
N ASP A 80 -25.80 23.84 -18.08
CA ASP A 80 -25.50 25.05 -18.87
C ASP A 80 -24.77 26.09 -18.02
N PHE A 81 -23.55 25.79 -17.65
CA PHE A 81 -22.69 26.68 -16.85
C PHE A 81 -21.20 26.46 -17.14
N HIS A 82 -20.39 27.42 -16.76
CA HIS A 82 -18.93 27.30 -16.74
C HIS A 82 -18.44 27.07 -15.31
N SER A 83 -17.68 26.01 -15.11
CA SER A 83 -17.10 25.68 -13.81
C SER A 83 -15.73 26.33 -13.61
N VAL A 84 -15.34 26.51 -12.37
CA VAL A 84 -14.01 26.99 -11.97
C VAL A 84 -12.90 26.05 -12.39
N TYR A 85 -11.71 26.59 -12.57
CA TYR A 85 -10.47 25.81 -12.66
C TYR A 85 -9.90 25.51 -11.27
N LEU A 86 -8.89 24.67 -11.21
CA LEU A 86 -8.29 24.19 -9.96
C LEU A 86 -7.82 25.33 -9.06
N ASP A 87 -7.13 26.33 -9.60
CA ASP A 87 -6.62 27.48 -8.84
C ASP A 87 -7.73 28.27 -8.14
N GLN A 88 -8.86 28.46 -8.82
CA GLN A 88 -10.04 29.12 -8.25
C GLN A 88 -10.73 28.22 -7.22
N ALA A 89 -10.78 26.90 -7.45
CA ALA A 89 -11.34 25.94 -6.51
C ALA A 89 -10.54 25.93 -5.21
N VAL A 90 -9.21 25.89 -5.28
CA VAL A 90 -8.31 25.96 -4.11
C VAL A 90 -8.55 27.26 -3.33
N LYS A 91 -8.58 28.42 -4.00
CA LYS A 91 -8.83 29.72 -3.35
C LYS A 91 -10.17 29.75 -2.62
N ARG A 92 -11.22 29.15 -3.21
CA ARG A 92 -12.54 29.10 -2.58
C ARG A 92 -12.56 28.16 -1.38
N LEU A 93 -11.93 26.99 -1.48
CA LEU A 93 -11.82 26.05 -0.37
C LEU A 93 -11.07 26.69 0.82
N VAL A 94 -9.99 27.42 0.56
CA VAL A 94 -9.25 28.13 1.60
C VAL A 94 -10.08 29.29 2.20
N ASN A 95 -10.66 30.16 1.36
CA ASN A 95 -11.24 31.41 1.82
C ASN A 95 -12.68 31.27 2.34
N ILE A 96 -13.43 30.26 1.89
CA ILE A 96 -14.85 30.08 2.21
C ILE A 96 -15.06 28.87 3.13
N CYS A 97 -14.30 27.80 2.90
CA CYS A 97 -14.47 26.55 3.64
C CYS A 97 -13.41 26.34 4.73
N ASP A 98 -12.53 27.34 4.98
CA ASP A 98 -11.42 27.31 5.95
C ASP A 98 -10.48 26.09 5.79
N GLU A 99 -10.40 25.54 4.57
CA GLU A 99 -9.51 24.42 4.28
C GLU A 99 -8.03 24.84 4.35
N LYS A 100 -7.22 23.96 4.89
CA LYS A 100 -5.76 24.15 4.96
C LYS A 100 -5.08 23.09 4.10
N PHE A 101 -4.32 23.52 3.13
CA PHE A 101 -3.58 22.63 2.25
C PHE A 101 -2.09 22.63 2.58
N ASN A 102 -1.48 21.45 2.45
CA ASN A 102 -0.03 21.37 2.38
C ASN A 102 0.46 22.12 1.14
N ARG A 103 1.39 23.08 1.35
CA ARG A 103 1.93 23.89 0.25
C ARG A 103 2.54 23.03 -0.85
N ALA A 104 3.33 22.01 -0.48
CA ALA A 104 3.93 21.10 -1.44
C ALA A 104 2.87 20.34 -2.30
N ALA A 105 1.70 20.03 -1.73
CA ALA A 105 0.61 19.43 -2.51
C ALA A 105 0.09 20.41 -3.58
N ILE A 106 -0.13 21.68 -3.21
CA ILE A 106 -0.61 22.70 -4.18
C ILE A 106 0.45 22.99 -5.23
N ASP A 107 1.73 23.06 -4.85
CA ASP A 107 2.83 23.28 -5.79
C ASP A 107 2.92 22.11 -6.81
N ASN A 108 2.77 20.85 -6.37
CA ASN A 108 2.71 19.68 -7.26
C ASN A 108 1.48 19.70 -8.18
N PHE A 109 0.30 20.03 -7.68
CA PHE A 109 -0.91 20.14 -8.52
C PHE A 109 -0.79 21.26 -9.55
N THR A 110 -0.09 22.34 -9.20
CA THR A 110 0.17 23.46 -10.13
C THR A 110 1.13 23.03 -11.22
N ALA A 111 2.24 22.37 -10.88
CA ALA A 111 3.18 21.81 -11.85
C ALA A 111 2.47 20.85 -12.82
N LEU A 112 1.64 19.93 -12.30
CA LEU A 112 0.86 19.02 -13.12
C LEU A 112 -0.12 19.75 -14.06
N SER A 113 -0.70 20.88 -13.61
CA SER A 113 -1.53 21.77 -14.45
C SER A 113 -0.73 22.37 -15.60
N GLU A 114 0.50 22.78 -15.37
CA GLU A 114 1.40 23.34 -16.38
C GLU A 114 1.77 22.29 -17.42
N HIS A 115 2.15 21.09 -16.99
CA HIS A 115 2.40 19.95 -17.88
C HIS A 115 1.18 19.62 -18.75
N ARG A 116 0.00 19.50 -18.13
CA ARG A 116 -1.25 19.26 -18.87
C ARG A 116 -1.52 20.35 -19.91
N ASN A 117 -1.31 21.63 -19.57
CA ASN A 117 -1.55 22.72 -20.50
C ASN A 117 -0.58 22.68 -21.68
N GLN A 118 0.69 22.39 -21.46
CA GLN A 118 1.67 22.19 -22.53
C GLN A 118 1.27 21.01 -23.43
N LEU A 119 0.90 19.87 -22.84
CA LEU A 119 0.50 18.68 -23.60
C LEU A 119 -0.74 18.88 -24.46
N VAL A 120 -1.72 19.64 -23.97
CA VAL A 120 -3.01 19.83 -24.66
C VAL A 120 -2.93 20.95 -25.72
N HIS A 121 -2.15 22.00 -25.45
CA HIS A 121 -2.18 23.20 -26.28
C HIS A 121 -0.94 23.43 -27.13
N PHE A 122 0.15 22.68 -26.88
CA PHE A 122 1.40 22.88 -27.62
C PHE A 122 2.20 21.56 -27.73
N ALA A 123 3.41 21.54 -27.19
CA ALA A 123 4.29 20.37 -27.13
C ALA A 123 5.05 20.38 -25.81
N HIS A 124 5.31 19.21 -25.28
CA HIS A 124 6.07 19.05 -24.06
C HIS A 124 7.41 18.38 -24.39
N THR A 125 8.52 19.05 -24.09
CA THR A 125 9.87 18.59 -24.45
C THR A 125 10.31 17.37 -23.66
N ASP A 126 9.87 17.23 -22.40
CA ASP A 126 10.31 16.19 -21.46
C ASP A 126 9.77 14.79 -21.82
N PHE A 127 8.78 14.73 -22.72
CA PHE A 127 8.30 13.45 -23.28
C PHE A 127 9.08 12.98 -24.53
N VAL A 128 10.19 13.64 -24.86
CA VAL A 128 11.12 13.19 -25.91
C VAL A 128 12.13 12.16 -25.37
N GLY A 129 12.19 11.99 -24.02
CA GLY A 129 12.96 10.98 -23.30
C GLY A 129 12.07 10.01 -22.51
N ASP A 130 12.57 9.49 -21.41
CA ASP A 130 11.86 8.56 -20.51
C ASP A 130 10.83 9.25 -19.58
N GLY A 131 10.73 10.58 -19.61
CA GLY A 131 9.76 11.35 -18.83
C GLY A 131 9.95 11.28 -17.31
N GLY A 132 11.15 10.95 -16.83
CA GLY A 132 11.42 10.60 -15.43
C GLY A 132 10.89 11.58 -14.39
N ASP A 133 11.15 12.87 -14.54
CA ASP A 133 10.73 13.89 -13.56
C ASP A 133 9.21 14.05 -13.52
N VAL A 134 8.57 14.01 -14.67
CA VAL A 134 7.11 14.17 -14.78
C VAL A 134 6.36 12.96 -14.21
N VAL A 135 6.95 11.76 -14.29
CA VAL A 135 6.41 10.55 -13.66
C VAL A 135 6.50 10.64 -12.13
N ILE A 136 7.59 11.21 -11.60
CA ILE A 136 7.73 11.45 -10.16
C ILE A 136 6.68 12.45 -9.67
N GLU A 137 6.47 13.53 -10.39
CA GLU A 137 5.43 14.53 -10.07
C GLU A 137 4.01 13.97 -10.16
N HIS A 138 3.74 13.09 -11.13
CA HIS A 138 2.48 12.36 -11.23
C HIS A 138 2.23 11.55 -9.95
N TRP A 139 3.20 10.75 -9.52
CA TRP A 139 3.05 9.93 -8.33
C TRP A 139 2.98 10.74 -7.03
N ALA A 140 3.72 11.85 -6.93
CA ALA A 140 3.61 12.77 -5.80
C ALA A 140 2.21 13.40 -5.75
N SER A 141 1.66 13.81 -6.90
CA SER A 141 0.30 14.35 -7.00
C SER A 141 -0.75 13.31 -6.64
N TRP A 142 -0.57 12.05 -7.05
CA TRP A 142 -1.43 10.95 -6.60
C TRP A 142 -1.42 10.83 -5.08
N TYR A 143 -0.23 10.77 -4.47
CA TYR A 143 -0.09 10.66 -3.01
C TYR A 143 -0.84 11.80 -2.29
N TYR A 144 -0.64 13.03 -2.69
CA TYR A 144 -1.32 14.17 -2.07
C TYR A 144 -2.84 14.15 -2.27
N LEU A 145 -3.32 13.76 -3.44
CA LEU A 145 -4.76 13.62 -3.69
C LEU A 145 -5.36 12.53 -2.81
N HIS A 146 -4.71 11.38 -2.71
CA HIS A 146 -5.16 10.28 -1.87
C HIS A 146 -5.25 10.70 -0.39
N GLU A 147 -4.23 11.40 0.13
CA GLU A 147 -4.25 11.96 1.49
C GLU A 147 -5.43 12.94 1.71
N LEU A 148 -5.75 13.76 0.71
CA LEU A 148 -6.92 14.65 0.80
C LEU A 148 -8.22 13.85 0.85
N LEU A 149 -8.42 12.90 -0.05
CA LEU A 149 -9.67 12.14 -0.19
C LEU A 149 -9.94 11.24 1.00
N THR A 150 -8.90 10.55 1.51
CA THR A 150 -9.06 9.52 2.55
C THR A 150 -8.85 10.02 3.98
N LYS A 151 -8.19 11.18 4.16
CA LYS A 151 -7.95 11.74 5.49
C LYS A 151 -8.67 13.06 5.69
N GLN A 152 -8.29 14.13 4.95
CA GLN A 152 -8.85 15.46 5.18
C GLN A 152 -10.32 15.57 4.78
N TRP A 153 -10.69 14.93 3.68
CA TRP A 153 -12.05 14.97 3.12
C TRP A 153 -12.84 13.66 3.30
N CYS A 154 -12.36 12.74 4.15
CA CYS A 154 -12.95 11.41 4.32
C CYS A 154 -14.47 11.44 4.56
N LEU A 155 -14.97 12.37 5.37
CA LEU A 155 -16.41 12.51 5.66
C LEU A 155 -17.24 12.92 4.44
N TYR A 156 -16.65 13.61 3.47
CA TYR A 156 -17.36 14.08 2.28
C TYR A 156 -17.40 13.02 1.17
N PHE A 157 -16.50 12.04 1.23
CA PHE A 157 -16.31 10.99 0.24
C PHE A 157 -16.43 9.57 0.81
N GLU A 158 -17.05 9.42 1.98
CA GLU A 158 -17.16 8.16 2.72
C GLU A 158 -17.70 7.01 1.85
N GLU A 159 -18.73 7.27 1.03
CA GLU A 159 -19.34 6.28 0.12
C GLU A 159 -18.37 5.76 -0.97
N TYR A 160 -17.23 6.42 -1.16
CA TYR A 160 -16.25 6.09 -2.20
C TYR A 160 -14.92 5.58 -1.63
N THR A 161 -14.79 5.46 -0.32
CA THR A 161 -13.53 5.07 0.38
C THR A 161 -12.99 3.76 -0.16
N GLU A 162 -13.82 2.73 -0.26
CA GLU A 162 -13.43 1.41 -0.79
C GLU A 162 -12.79 1.51 -2.18
N LYS A 163 -13.33 2.34 -3.07
CA LYS A 163 -12.78 2.55 -4.41
C LYS A 163 -11.43 3.27 -4.41
N PHE A 164 -11.22 4.19 -3.47
CA PHE A 164 -9.92 4.84 -3.32
C PHE A 164 -8.88 3.85 -2.78
N GLU A 165 -9.25 3.00 -1.85
CA GLU A 165 -8.38 1.97 -1.28
C GLU A 165 -8.01 0.91 -2.33
N GLU A 166 -8.96 0.41 -3.12
CA GLU A 166 -8.69 -0.51 -4.24
C GLU A 166 -7.67 0.06 -5.24
N LEU A 167 -7.77 1.35 -5.55
CA LEU A 167 -6.81 2.01 -6.44
C LEU A 167 -5.45 2.17 -5.75
N GLN A 168 -5.45 2.52 -4.47
CA GLN A 168 -4.22 2.67 -3.68
C GLN A 168 -3.46 1.35 -3.56
N GLU A 169 -4.12 0.22 -3.39
CA GLU A 169 -3.48 -1.10 -3.37
C GLU A 169 -2.70 -1.38 -4.66
N LYS A 170 -3.28 -1.05 -5.82
CA LYS A 170 -2.57 -1.18 -7.11
C LYS A 170 -1.35 -0.27 -7.19
N VAL A 171 -1.50 0.95 -6.71
CA VAL A 171 -0.45 1.99 -6.75
C VAL A 171 0.70 1.67 -5.80
N THR A 172 0.43 1.15 -4.61
CA THR A 172 1.46 0.80 -3.62
C THR A 172 2.41 -0.32 -4.08
N ARG A 173 2.02 -1.07 -5.11
CA ARG A 173 2.86 -2.08 -5.76
C ARG A 173 3.86 -1.48 -6.76
N ASN A 174 3.71 -0.22 -7.13
CA ASN A 174 4.57 0.44 -8.12
C ASN A 174 5.79 1.07 -7.46
N ILE A 175 6.98 0.66 -7.88
CA ILE A 175 8.26 1.17 -7.34
C ILE A 175 8.44 2.67 -7.60
N GLY A 176 7.98 3.17 -8.75
CA GLY A 176 8.01 4.60 -9.07
C GLY A 176 7.19 5.41 -8.07
N TYR A 177 6.00 4.92 -7.69
CA TYR A 177 5.20 5.52 -6.63
C TYR A 177 5.92 5.52 -5.28
N LEU A 178 6.49 4.39 -4.87
CA LEU A 178 7.20 4.29 -3.60
C LEU A 178 8.38 5.25 -3.52
N LYS A 179 9.15 5.41 -4.61
CA LYS A 179 10.24 6.39 -4.71
C LYS A 179 9.71 7.82 -4.60
N ALA A 180 8.65 8.17 -5.31
CA ALA A 180 8.05 9.50 -5.24
C ALA A 180 7.47 9.79 -3.84
N LYS A 181 6.76 8.83 -3.23
CA LYS A 181 6.27 8.94 -1.85
C LYS A 181 7.42 9.11 -0.85
N HIS A 182 8.55 8.43 -1.05
CA HIS A 182 9.74 8.61 -0.23
C HIS A 182 10.28 10.04 -0.30
N GLU A 183 10.43 10.61 -1.50
CA GLU A 183 10.86 12.00 -1.67
C GLU A 183 9.92 12.99 -0.94
N VAL A 184 8.63 12.81 -1.08
CA VAL A 184 7.62 13.61 -0.38
C VAL A 184 7.74 13.49 1.14
N LEU A 185 8.05 12.29 1.64
CA LEU A 185 8.12 12.00 3.07
C LEU A 185 9.49 12.28 3.70
N LYS A 186 10.54 12.59 2.93
CA LYS A 186 11.87 12.94 3.45
C LYS A 186 11.85 13.92 4.63
N PRO A 187 11.09 15.05 4.58
CA PRO A 187 11.05 15.97 5.71
C PRO A 187 10.49 15.33 6.99
N LYS A 188 9.52 14.41 6.86
CA LYS A 188 8.95 13.66 7.99
C LYS A 188 9.96 12.65 8.54
N ILE A 189 10.66 11.94 7.68
CA ILE A 189 11.72 11.00 8.03
C ILE A 189 12.85 11.74 8.79
N ASP A 190 13.26 12.91 8.31
CA ASP A 190 14.28 13.73 8.96
C ASP A 190 13.85 14.25 10.33
N ILE A 191 12.55 14.52 10.52
CA ILE A 191 12.00 14.88 11.84
C ILE A 191 12.13 13.69 12.79
N GLU A 192 11.82 12.47 12.35
CA GLU A 192 11.95 11.28 13.19
C GLU A 192 13.42 11.03 13.58
N ARG A 193 14.37 11.19 12.66
CA ARG A 193 15.81 11.14 12.98
C ARG A 193 16.21 12.18 14.01
N LYS A 194 15.72 13.42 13.87
CA LYS A 194 16.03 14.51 14.83
C LYS A 194 15.45 14.26 16.22
N LYS A 195 14.37 13.47 16.33
CA LYS A 195 13.82 13.01 17.62
C LYS A 195 14.69 11.90 18.26
N GLY A 196 15.71 11.41 17.58
CA GLY A 196 16.57 10.32 18.01
C GLY A 196 16.06 8.93 17.63
N ASN A 197 15.03 8.86 16.79
CA ASN A 197 14.53 7.58 16.29
C ASN A 197 15.46 7.03 15.20
N GLU A 198 15.73 5.74 15.26
CA GLU A 198 16.53 5.05 14.25
C GLU A 198 15.68 4.77 13.01
N ILE A 199 16.23 5.10 11.84
CA ILE A 199 15.63 4.82 10.54
C ILE A 199 16.56 3.91 9.76
N LEU A 200 16.03 2.79 9.30
CA LEU A 200 16.74 1.76 8.55
C LEU A 200 16.20 1.66 7.11
N ASP A 201 16.97 0.96 6.27
CA ASP A 201 16.46 0.54 4.97
C ASP A 201 15.31 -0.45 5.16
N CYS A 202 14.18 -0.15 4.53
CA CYS A 202 13.02 -1.03 4.56
C CYS A 202 13.30 -2.30 3.77
N PRO A 203 13.14 -3.49 4.36
CA PRO A 203 13.36 -4.73 3.64
C PRO A 203 12.41 -4.93 2.44
N SER A 204 11.22 -4.34 2.47
CA SER A 204 10.25 -4.46 1.36
C SER A 204 10.51 -3.48 0.23
N CYS A 205 10.49 -2.17 0.50
CA CYS A 205 10.65 -1.16 -0.56
C CYS A 205 12.11 -0.77 -0.82
N LYS A 206 13.06 -1.24 -0.01
CA LYS A 206 14.51 -0.96 -0.10
C LYS A 206 14.89 0.52 0.05
N LEU A 207 13.97 1.34 0.55
CA LEU A 207 14.18 2.78 0.79
C LEU A 207 14.51 3.01 2.27
N GLU A 208 15.33 4.00 2.58
CA GLU A 208 15.68 4.40 3.94
C GLU A 208 14.49 5.10 4.62
N SER A 209 13.55 4.28 5.11
CA SER A 209 12.22 4.74 5.57
C SER A 209 11.60 3.88 6.66
N ALA A 210 12.30 2.84 7.12
CA ALA A 210 11.83 1.95 8.17
C ALA A 210 12.15 2.52 9.55
N LEU A 211 11.14 3.03 10.24
CA LEU A 211 11.24 3.51 11.62
C LEU A 211 11.35 2.31 12.57
N VAL A 212 12.39 2.27 13.38
CA VAL A 212 12.54 1.27 14.43
C VAL A 212 11.59 1.61 15.57
N THR A 213 10.63 0.72 15.84
CA THR A 213 9.65 0.87 16.91
C THR A 213 10.07 0.14 18.18
N LYS A 214 10.85 -0.94 18.04
CA LYS A 214 11.43 -1.69 19.14
C LYS A 214 12.71 -2.39 18.71
N SER A 215 13.70 -2.41 19.58
CA SER A 215 14.99 -3.05 19.33
C SER A 215 15.20 -4.26 20.22
N TYR A 216 15.77 -5.31 19.67
CA TYR A 216 16.18 -6.53 20.34
C TYR A 216 17.64 -6.84 19.99
N ASN A 217 18.27 -7.75 20.71
CA ASN A 217 19.64 -8.17 20.42
C ASN A 217 19.77 -8.80 19.03
N TRP A 218 18.71 -9.41 18.53
CA TRP A 218 18.66 -10.18 17.29
C TRP A 218 17.87 -9.50 16.16
N GLY A 219 17.26 -8.33 16.37
CA GLY A 219 16.52 -7.64 15.33
C GLY A 219 15.78 -6.40 15.79
N HIS A 220 14.93 -5.88 14.93
CA HIS A 220 14.12 -4.69 15.16
C HIS A 220 12.69 -4.88 14.68
N ASP A 221 11.71 -4.51 15.50
CA ASP A 221 10.37 -4.26 14.96
C ASP A 221 10.42 -2.93 14.23
N ILE A 222 9.95 -2.92 12.99
CA ILE A 222 9.97 -1.74 12.14
C ILE A 222 8.58 -1.41 11.59
N GLU A 223 8.37 -0.13 11.35
CA GLU A 223 7.24 0.39 10.61
C GLU A 223 7.77 1.26 9.46
N CYS A 224 7.51 0.86 8.22
CA CYS A 224 7.96 1.63 7.08
C CYS A 224 7.04 2.83 6.84
N LEU A 225 7.60 4.03 6.83
CA LEU A 225 6.85 5.26 6.59
C LEU A 225 6.40 5.42 5.14
N VAL A 226 6.94 4.63 4.21
CA VAL A 226 6.68 4.72 2.77
C VAL A 226 5.73 3.63 2.29
N CYS A 227 6.04 2.35 2.53
CA CYS A 227 5.21 1.23 2.06
C CYS A 227 4.25 0.70 3.13
N ASP A 228 4.20 1.34 4.28
CA ASP A 228 3.29 1.07 5.41
C ASP A 228 3.44 -0.35 6.01
N VAL A 229 4.48 -1.08 5.61
CA VAL A 229 4.79 -2.41 6.14
C VAL A 229 5.21 -2.30 7.61
N LYS A 230 4.61 -3.16 8.44
CA LYS A 230 4.99 -3.36 9.83
C LYS A 230 5.50 -4.78 9.99
N ARG A 231 6.76 -4.93 10.35
CA ARG A 231 7.38 -6.25 10.46
C ARG A 231 8.61 -6.26 11.35
N LEU A 232 9.09 -7.46 11.59
CA LEU A 232 10.39 -7.72 12.17
C LEU A 232 11.49 -7.62 11.12
N LYS A 233 12.53 -6.82 11.37
CA LYS A 233 13.78 -6.84 10.63
C LYS A 233 14.83 -7.53 11.49
N LEU A 234 15.24 -8.74 11.11
CA LEU A 234 16.28 -9.48 11.80
C LEU A 234 17.65 -8.87 11.52
N LYS A 235 18.54 -8.85 12.49
CA LYS A 235 19.94 -8.49 12.31
C LYS A 235 20.63 -9.64 11.59
N ASP A 236 21.42 -9.32 10.60
CA ASP A 236 22.34 -10.24 9.90
C ASP A 236 21.69 -11.43 9.13
N ILE A 237 20.38 -11.49 9.01
CA ILE A 237 19.75 -12.53 8.21
C ILE A 237 19.59 -12.05 6.77
N ARG A 238 20.47 -12.56 5.93
CA ARG A 238 20.43 -12.41 4.47
C ARG A 238 19.78 -13.65 3.86
N THR A 239 18.47 -13.75 3.89
CA THR A 239 17.79 -14.74 3.06
C THR A 239 17.66 -14.17 1.66
N GLU A 240 18.62 -14.46 0.81
CA GLU A 240 18.53 -14.15 -0.61
C GLU A 240 17.68 -15.23 -1.30
N ILE A 241 16.65 -14.79 -1.98
CA ILE A 241 15.84 -15.65 -2.86
C ILE A 241 15.91 -15.14 -4.29
N GLU A 242 15.64 -16.03 -5.25
CA GLU A 242 15.54 -15.68 -6.66
C GLU A 242 14.10 -15.33 -7.03
N CYS A 243 13.86 -14.21 -7.69
CA CYS A 243 12.55 -13.90 -8.23
C CYS A 243 12.16 -14.89 -9.34
N TYR A 244 10.98 -15.50 -9.25
CA TYR A 244 10.52 -16.45 -10.25
C TYR A 244 10.32 -15.83 -11.64
N SER A 245 10.05 -14.52 -11.71
CA SER A 245 9.75 -13.80 -12.95
C SER A 245 11.02 -13.32 -13.67
N CYS A 246 11.87 -12.53 -12.99
CA CYS A 246 13.04 -11.92 -13.64
C CYS A 246 14.37 -12.58 -13.29
N LYS A 247 14.37 -13.59 -12.41
CA LYS A 247 15.58 -14.29 -11.95
C LYS A 247 16.58 -13.42 -11.20
N GLY A 248 16.18 -12.18 -10.85
CA GLY A 248 17.00 -11.31 -10.02
C GLY A 248 17.04 -11.79 -8.57
N SER A 249 18.23 -11.73 -7.94
CA SER A 249 18.37 -11.98 -6.51
C SER A 249 17.73 -10.84 -5.71
N MET A 250 17.00 -11.18 -4.64
CA MET A 250 16.40 -10.24 -3.72
C MET A 250 16.48 -10.76 -2.29
N GLU A 251 16.63 -9.86 -1.33
CA GLU A 251 16.44 -10.18 0.07
C GLU A 251 14.94 -10.31 0.34
N TYR A 252 14.51 -11.44 0.84
CA TYR A 252 13.14 -11.68 1.26
C TYR A 252 13.04 -11.71 2.79
N PHE A 253 12.09 -10.99 3.31
CA PHE A 253 11.76 -11.00 4.73
C PHE A 253 10.38 -11.65 4.88
N MET A 254 10.34 -12.78 5.50
CA MET A 254 9.28 -13.75 5.59
C MET A 254 8.02 -13.26 6.28
N LEU A 255 7.35 -12.18 5.90
CA LEU A 255 6.20 -11.77 6.71
C LEU A 255 5.09 -11.03 5.96
N SER A 256 5.20 -10.81 4.67
CA SER A 256 4.13 -10.19 3.88
C SER A 256 4.34 -10.44 2.39
N ASP A 257 3.31 -10.21 1.62
CA ASP A 257 3.43 -10.14 0.17
C ASP A 257 4.49 -9.09 -0.17
N GLU A 258 5.61 -9.54 -0.72
CA GLU A 258 6.68 -8.69 -1.18
C GLU A 258 6.68 -8.60 -2.69
N PHE A 259 7.17 -7.48 -3.19
CA PHE A 259 7.33 -7.30 -4.62
C PHE A 259 8.80 -7.29 -4.97
N CYS A 260 9.13 -7.99 -6.05
CA CYS A 260 10.48 -7.99 -6.59
C CYS A 260 10.91 -6.55 -6.92
N PRO A 261 12.05 -6.07 -6.40
CA PRO A 261 12.53 -4.71 -6.64
C PRO A 261 12.96 -4.48 -8.10
N HIS A 262 13.12 -5.56 -8.89
CA HIS A 262 13.57 -5.48 -10.28
C HIS A 262 12.43 -5.50 -11.29
N CYS A 263 11.33 -6.23 -11.01
CA CYS A 263 10.25 -6.42 -11.97
C CYS A 263 8.84 -6.26 -11.38
N SER A 264 8.72 -5.92 -10.11
CA SER A 264 7.45 -5.77 -9.39
C SER A 264 6.57 -7.03 -9.34
N ALA A 265 7.14 -8.21 -9.62
CA ALA A 265 6.41 -9.47 -9.45
C ALA A 265 6.16 -9.72 -7.96
N GLU A 266 4.95 -10.15 -7.64
CA GLU A 266 4.54 -10.50 -6.28
C GLU A 266 5.26 -11.77 -5.82
N ILE A 267 5.85 -11.74 -4.64
CA ILE A 267 6.52 -12.88 -4.02
C ILE A 267 5.69 -13.31 -2.83
N THR A 268 5.00 -14.42 -2.97
CA THR A 268 4.14 -14.95 -1.90
C THR A 268 4.96 -15.63 -0.81
N PRO A 269 4.44 -15.71 0.44
CA PRO A 269 5.06 -16.46 1.52
C PRO A 269 5.33 -17.94 1.17
N GLU A 270 4.43 -18.56 0.42
CA GLU A 270 4.58 -19.96 -0.04
C GLU A 270 5.79 -20.12 -0.95
N TYR A 271 5.95 -19.21 -1.92
CA TYR A 271 7.10 -19.24 -2.80
C TYR A 271 8.41 -19.04 -2.04
N ALA A 272 8.43 -18.08 -1.12
CA ALA A 272 9.58 -17.79 -0.28
C ALA A 272 9.92 -19.00 0.63
N LEU A 273 8.92 -19.65 1.21
CA LEU A 273 9.09 -20.86 2.01
C LEU A 273 9.73 -21.99 1.20
N GLU A 274 9.29 -22.19 -0.06
CA GLU A 274 9.90 -23.17 -0.95
C GLU A 274 11.36 -22.85 -1.30
N GLN A 275 11.68 -21.58 -1.51
CA GLN A 275 13.08 -21.17 -1.75
C GLN A 275 13.92 -21.39 -0.49
N TYR A 276 13.37 -21.06 0.69
CA TYR A 276 14.02 -21.30 1.97
C TYR A 276 14.34 -22.79 2.17
N LYS A 277 13.38 -23.68 1.94
CA LYS A 277 13.60 -25.13 1.98
C LYS A 277 14.78 -25.57 1.11
N LYS A 278 14.86 -25.08 -0.14
CA LYS A 278 15.95 -25.40 -1.07
C LYS A 278 17.32 -24.92 -0.60
N ILE A 279 17.39 -23.76 0.06
CA ILE A 279 18.64 -23.22 0.61
C ILE A 279 19.18 -24.16 1.70
N TYR A 280 18.31 -24.66 2.56
CA TYR A 280 18.68 -25.50 3.71
C TYR A 280 18.67 -27.02 3.41
N GLU A 281 18.05 -27.48 2.32
CA GLU A 281 18.13 -28.89 1.87
C GLU A 281 19.56 -29.36 1.51
N HIS A 282 20.51 -28.43 1.37
CA HIS A 282 21.91 -28.71 1.04
C HIS A 282 22.85 -28.67 2.26
N GLU A 283 22.37 -28.32 3.43
CA GLU A 283 23.16 -28.47 4.65
C GLU A 283 23.10 -29.94 5.10
N ASP A 284 24.26 -30.43 5.49
CA ASP A 284 24.54 -31.85 5.75
C ASP A 284 23.43 -32.51 6.63
N PRO A 285 22.73 -33.51 6.13
CA PRO A 285 21.68 -34.21 6.89
C PRO A 285 22.14 -34.77 8.24
N GLU A 286 23.45 -35.04 8.41
CA GLU A 286 23.99 -35.57 9.67
C GLU A 286 23.97 -34.53 10.79
N CYS A 287 24.14 -33.23 10.49
CA CYS A 287 23.97 -32.14 11.46
C CYS A 287 22.50 -31.96 11.90
N LEU A 288 21.54 -32.31 11.05
CA LEU A 288 20.11 -32.23 11.36
C LEU A 288 19.64 -33.30 12.32
N VAL A 289 20.32 -34.45 12.31
CA VAL A 289 19.93 -35.65 13.10
C VAL A 289 20.51 -35.59 14.51
N GLU A 290 21.66 -34.96 14.73
CA GLU A 290 22.27 -34.84 16.06
C GLU A 290 21.57 -33.85 16.98
N ASP A 291 21.01 -32.74 16.42
CA ASP A 291 20.25 -31.74 17.20
C ASP A 291 18.73 -32.01 17.21
N GLY A 292 18.22 -32.92 16.42
CA GLY A 292 16.82 -33.36 16.43
C GLY A 292 15.80 -32.31 15.99
N CYS A 293 16.24 -31.26 15.30
CA CYS A 293 15.36 -30.16 14.88
C CYS A 293 15.23 -30.12 13.37
N ASP A 294 14.02 -30.31 12.85
CA ASP A 294 13.68 -29.88 11.50
C ASP A 294 13.79 -28.36 11.41
N TYR A 295 14.36 -27.83 10.31
CA TYR A 295 14.37 -26.37 10.07
C TYR A 295 12.98 -25.77 9.87
N ILE A 296 11.95 -26.59 9.83
CA ILE A 296 10.57 -26.22 9.54
C ILE A 296 9.65 -26.85 10.57
N ALA A 297 8.79 -26.01 11.15
CA ALA A 297 7.81 -26.44 12.14
C ALA A 297 6.41 -25.92 11.79
N TYR A 298 5.40 -26.42 12.51
CA TYR A 298 4.03 -25.94 12.41
C TYR A 298 3.80 -24.77 13.38
N CYS A 299 3.04 -23.78 12.93
CA CYS A 299 2.70 -22.63 13.77
C CYS A 299 1.50 -22.94 14.65
N HIS A 300 1.65 -22.72 15.95
CA HIS A 300 0.55 -22.83 16.90
C HIS A 300 -0.50 -21.73 16.74
N SER A 301 -0.07 -20.50 16.45
CA SER A 301 -0.94 -19.32 16.45
C SER A 301 -1.85 -19.22 15.25
N CYS A 302 -1.38 -19.55 14.04
CA CYS A 302 -2.23 -19.47 12.84
C CYS A 302 -2.94 -20.77 12.49
N GLY A 303 -2.59 -21.89 13.12
CA GLY A 303 -3.28 -23.17 12.93
C GLY A 303 -3.20 -23.74 11.51
N ASP A 304 -2.25 -23.29 10.69
CA ASP A 304 -2.08 -23.77 9.32
C ASP A 304 -1.74 -25.25 9.29
N LYS A 305 -2.30 -25.96 8.31
CA LYS A 305 -2.08 -27.40 8.11
C LYS A 305 -0.73 -27.70 7.50
N SER A 306 -0.05 -26.73 6.93
CA SER A 306 1.28 -26.88 6.36
C SER A 306 2.36 -26.34 7.29
N PRO A 307 3.60 -26.91 7.27
CA PRO A 307 4.70 -26.34 8.01
C PRO A 307 5.00 -24.93 7.51
N SER A 308 4.91 -23.95 8.40
CA SER A 308 5.02 -22.53 8.07
C SER A 308 6.05 -21.77 8.92
N VAL A 309 6.66 -22.46 9.87
CA VAL A 309 7.65 -21.88 10.78
C VAL A 309 9.04 -22.31 10.36
N VAL A 310 9.94 -21.35 10.23
CA VAL A 310 11.33 -21.55 9.85
C VAL A 310 12.27 -21.12 10.96
N ASN A 311 13.37 -21.82 11.12
CA ASN A 311 14.42 -21.41 12.04
C ASN A 311 15.36 -20.43 11.35
N VAL A 312 15.58 -19.29 11.99
CA VAL A 312 16.46 -18.26 11.48
C VAL A 312 17.39 -17.87 12.63
N ASP A 313 18.62 -18.35 12.61
CA ASP A 313 19.63 -18.15 13.66
C ASP A 313 19.12 -18.42 15.08
N GLY A 314 18.41 -19.54 15.26
CA GLY A 314 17.85 -19.94 16.54
C GLY A 314 16.51 -19.30 16.90
N LEU A 315 15.99 -18.38 16.09
CA LEU A 315 14.65 -17.83 16.23
C LEU A 315 13.69 -18.51 15.28
N TRP A 316 12.62 -19.09 15.78
CA TRP A 316 11.56 -19.71 15.01
C TRP A 316 10.49 -18.67 14.64
N VAL A 317 10.24 -18.46 13.35
CA VAL A 317 9.32 -17.44 12.83
C VAL A 317 8.33 -18.07 11.87
N CYS A 318 7.03 -17.81 12.08
CA CYS A 318 6.00 -18.20 11.14
C CYS A 318 5.95 -17.25 9.95
N VAL A 319 5.98 -17.79 8.72
CA VAL A 319 5.92 -16.99 7.49
C VAL A 319 4.56 -16.35 7.21
N TYR A 320 3.49 -16.79 7.90
CA TYR A 320 2.13 -16.31 7.66
C TYR A 320 1.62 -15.32 8.72
N CYS A 321 1.91 -15.57 10.00
CA CYS A 321 1.32 -14.76 11.10
C CYS A 321 2.33 -14.04 11.97
N GLU A 322 3.62 -14.09 11.62
CA GLU A 322 4.71 -13.44 12.36
C GLU A 322 4.92 -13.94 13.79
N ASP A 323 4.20 -14.99 14.20
CA ASP A 323 4.44 -15.61 15.49
C ASP A 323 5.87 -16.13 15.58
N ARG A 324 6.51 -15.97 16.74
CA ARG A 324 7.94 -16.20 16.93
C ARG A 324 8.26 -16.74 18.31
N GLY A 325 9.25 -17.60 18.35
CA GLY A 325 9.71 -18.20 19.58
C GLY A 325 11.14 -18.73 19.49
N TRP A 326 11.74 -19.02 20.63
CA TRP A 326 13.09 -19.56 20.72
C TRP A 326 13.11 -21.08 20.67
N THR A 327 11.96 -21.72 20.79
CA THR A 327 11.85 -23.18 20.89
C THR A 327 10.69 -23.68 20.07
N VAL A 328 10.89 -24.87 19.54
CA VAL A 328 9.84 -25.73 19.01
C VAL A 328 9.85 -27.03 19.79
N ILE A 329 8.70 -27.69 19.84
CA ILE A 329 8.51 -28.92 20.60
C ILE A 329 8.01 -30.00 19.66
N ASN A 330 8.52 -31.21 19.87
CA ASN A 330 8.00 -32.38 19.22
C ASN A 330 6.67 -32.78 19.87
N CYS A 331 5.60 -32.79 19.10
CA CYS A 331 4.30 -33.23 19.57
C CYS A 331 4.33 -34.75 19.86
N GLY A 332 4.03 -35.15 21.08
CA GLY A 332 4.02 -36.57 21.51
C GLY A 332 3.01 -37.44 20.76
N ASN A 333 1.99 -36.85 20.11
CA ASN A 333 0.99 -37.59 19.35
C ASN A 333 1.37 -37.77 17.88
N CYS A 334 1.72 -36.68 17.15
CA CYS A 334 2.00 -36.75 15.70
C CYS A 334 3.50 -36.71 15.35
N GLY A 335 4.38 -36.48 16.32
CA GLY A 335 5.82 -36.37 16.08
C GLY A 335 6.29 -35.11 15.36
N SER A 336 5.40 -34.18 15.03
CA SER A 336 5.75 -32.95 14.32
C SER A 336 6.30 -31.89 15.27
N PHE A 337 7.25 -31.10 14.79
CA PHE A 337 7.71 -29.92 15.51
C PHE A 337 6.67 -28.79 15.41
N VAL A 338 6.35 -28.16 16.55
CA VAL A 338 5.30 -27.14 16.69
C VAL A 338 5.79 -26.02 17.60
N THR A 339 5.46 -24.77 17.28
CA THR A 339 5.61 -23.64 18.20
C THR A 339 4.46 -23.64 19.22
N GLY A 340 4.63 -22.98 20.36
CA GLY A 340 3.58 -22.78 21.38
C GLY A 340 4.04 -23.06 22.81
N ASP A 341 3.08 -23.21 23.72
CA ASP A 341 3.36 -23.49 25.13
C ASP A 341 3.87 -24.94 25.30
N MET A 342 5.12 -25.01 25.80
CA MET A 342 5.81 -26.29 26.00
C MET A 342 5.03 -27.27 26.87
N GLN A 343 4.48 -26.82 27.98
CA GLN A 343 3.79 -27.69 28.92
C GLN A 343 2.49 -28.26 28.34
N GLN A 344 1.77 -27.48 27.57
CA GLN A 344 0.52 -27.90 26.97
C GLN A 344 0.74 -28.89 25.82
N ILE A 345 1.74 -28.66 24.98
CA ILE A 345 2.01 -29.50 23.79
C ILE A 345 2.63 -30.83 24.17
N GLU A 346 3.53 -30.84 25.15
CA GLU A 346 4.23 -32.05 25.60
C GLU A 346 3.29 -33.02 26.34
N HIS A 347 2.31 -32.52 27.08
CA HIS A 347 1.43 -33.33 27.91
C HIS A 347 0.10 -33.72 27.26
N PHE A 348 -0.38 -32.93 26.29
CA PHE A 348 -1.71 -33.14 25.74
C PHE A 348 -1.70 -33.42 24.23
N ALA A 349 -1.35 -32.49 23.41
CA ALA A 349 -1.22 -32.60 21.96
C ALA A 349 -0.96 -31.23 21.35
N CYS A 350 -0.45 -31.17 20.13
CA CYS A 350 -0.47 -29.91 19.36
C CYS A 350 -1.90 -29.61 18.88
N HIS A 351 -2.16 -28.35 18.55
CA HIS A 351 -3.47 -27.88 18.08
C HIS A 351 -4.03 -28.69 16.88
N ARG A 352 -3.18 -29.34 16.08
CA ARG A 352 -3.58 -30.21 14.96
C ARG A 352 -4.12 -31.57 15.40
N CYS A 353 -3.67 -32.02 16.55
CA CYS A 353 -4.07 -33.31 17.12
C CYS A 353 -5.14 -33.19 18.20
N GLU A 354 -5.47 -31.99 18.62
CA GLU A 354 -6.34 -31.74 19.77
C GLU A 354 -7.72 -32.36 19.60
N ASP A 355 -8.29 -32.28 18.39
CA ASP A 355 -9.59 -32.89 18.12
C ASP A 355 -9.55 -34.42 18.15
N GLU A 356 -8.51 -35.03 17.55
CA GLU A 356 -8.36 -36.50 17.54
C GLU A 356 -8.13 -37.05 18.95
N VAL A 357 -7.31 -36.38 19.77
CA VAL A 357 -7.07 -36.77 21.15
C VAL A 357 -8.31 -36.60 22.00
N ARG A 358 -9.07 -35.53 21.76
CA ARG A 358 -10.34 -35.25 22.46
C ARG A 358 -11.41 -36.32 22.15
N GLU A 359 -11.52 -36.73 20.90
CA GLU A 359 -12.42 -37.83 20.48
C GLU A 359 -12.02 -39.18 21.07
N SER A 360 -10.70 -39.46 21.09
CA SER A 360 -10.18 -40.67 21.73
C SER A 360 -10.48 -40.73 23.23
N MET A 361 -10.23 -39.65 23.97
CA MET A 361 -10.55 -39.55 25.38
C MET A 361 -12.05 -39.71 25.70
N LEU A 362 -12.91 -39.18 24.83
CA LEU A 362 -14.37 -39.33 24.98
C LEU A 362 -14.85 -40.78 24.68
N SER A 363 -14.13 -41.54 23.83
CA SER A 363 -14.46 -42.93 23.53
C SER A 363 -14.03 -43.92 24.62
N GLU A 364 -13.07 -43.54 25.46
CA GLU A 364 -12.62 -44.37 26.62
C GLU A 364 -13.51 -44.19 27.86
N ILE A 365 -14.42 -43.21 27.87
CA ILE A 365 -15.33 -42.94 28.99
C ILE A 365 -16.71 -43.63 28.79
N HIS A 366 -16.90 -44.29 27.69
CA HIS A 366 -18.09 -45.08 27.37
C HIS A 366 -17.78 -46.58 27.25
#